data_c562958ad00b17b42d1891c904c76f0b
#
_entry.id   c562958ad00b17b42d1891c904c76f0b
#
_cell.length_a   1.000
_cell.length_b   1.000
_cell.length_c   1.000
_cell.angle_alpha   90.00
_cell.angle_beta   90.00
_cell.angle_gamma   90.00
#
_symmetry.space_group_name_H-M   'P 1'
#
loop_
_entity.id
_entity.type
_entity.pdbx_description
1 polymer ?
#
loop_
_entity_poly.entity_id
_entity_poly.type
_entity_poly.pdbx_seq_one_letter_code
_entity_poly.pdbx_strand_id
1 'polypeptide(L)'
;MDKANNGMNNWIEGIPYELAFWNNLYRWRWTYEGLLSWSNYGKELCLEGIDARSVLPSATAAAARSGKPIVLDVGAGMSYAPGNFYLNGTERQEIDIRYIDPLAFHYNRILKKRHKNLPEVTFGVAEYLSSCVADEADLVIIQNALDHSFAPIKGIIEALRTLHTGGFLYLNHHPNEAETEDYKGFHKFNICEEHGKLIIWNKESRRDVNELLNGFATIDVKTVENGHIVALIKKTAEVPASLYDDKASIRELCHSNHLLFYQVYSGHLSMKLKCSYAFYNFIQFFVQALPHNLKIKLKKLIKQA
;
A
#
# COMPACT_ATOMS: atom_id res chain seq x y z
N MET A 1 -18.91 17.21 1.38
CA MET A 1 -17.77 17.45 0.45
C MET A 1 -16.53 18.01 1.15
N ASP A 2 -16.63 18.90 2.14
CA ASP A 2 -15.44 19.58 2.71
C ASP A 2 -14.49 18.70 3.56
N LYS A 3 -14.98 17.69 4.27
CA LYS A 3 -14.12 16.84 5.13
C LYS A 3 -13.19 15.90 4.33
N ALA A 4 -13.66 15.35 3.21
CA ALA A 4 -12.82 14.49 2.35
C ALA A 4 -11.71 15.30 1.66
N ASN A 5 -11.99 16.54 1.27
CA ASN A 5 -10.99 17.45 0.69
C ASN A 5 -9.89 17.84 1.70
N ASN A 6 -10.21 18.01 2.98
CA ASN A 6 -9.21 18.29 4.01
C ASN A 6 -8.27 17.10 4.24
N GLY A 7 -8.79 15.87 4.29
CA GLY A 7 -7.97 14.67 4.41
C GLY A 7 -6.97 14.51 3.26
N MET A 8 -7.43 14.75 2.04
CA MET A 8 -6.60 14.65 0.83
C MET A 8 -5.53 15.74 0.75
N ASN A 9 -5.86 16.99 1.09
CA ASN A 9 -4.87 18.07 1.10
C ASN A 9 -3.77 17.80 2.13
N ASN A 10 -4.12 17.32 3.32
CA ASN A 10 -3.17 16.90 4.33
C ASN A 10 -2.31 15.72 3.85
N TRP A 11 -2.90 14.77 3.09
CA TRP A 11 -2.17 13.66 2.49
C TRP A 11 -1.13 14.15 1.48
N ILE A 12 -1.49 15.10 0.59
CA ILE A 12 -0.57 15.68 -0.41
C ILE A 12 0.67 16.29 0.26
N GLU A 13 0.55 16.87 1.44
CA GLU A 13 1.68 17.44 2.18
C GLU A 13 2.70 16.40 2.67
N GLY A 14 2.32 15.12 2.77
CA GLY A 14 3.22 14.01 3.08
C GLY A 14 4.13 13.58 1.93
N ILE A 15 3.75 13.84 0.67
CA ILE A 15 4.48 13.40 -0.54
C ILE A 15 5.98 13.75 -0.52
N PRO A 16 6.41 14.97 -0.18
CA PRO A 16 7.82 15.33 -0.17
C PRO A 16 8.68 14.48 0.76
N TYR A 17 8.15 14.13 1.93
CA TYR A 17 8.86 13.28 2.89
C TYR A 17 9.03 11.86 2.34
N GLU A 18 7.96 11.26 1.83
CA GLU A 18 7.96 9.92 1.27
C GLU A 18 8.92 9.79 0.09
N LEU A 19 8.87 10.74 -0.85
CA LEU A 19 9.80 10.76 -1.99
C LEU A 19 11.26 10.94 -1.56
N ALA A 20 11.51 11.75 -0.54
CA ALA A 20 12.86 11.94 0.01
C ALA A 20 13.39 10.67 0.67
N PHE A 21 12.54 9.96 1.42
CA PHE A 21 12.85 8.67 2.03
C PHE A 21 13.29 7.66 0.97
N TRP A 22 12.44 7.37 -0.03
CA TRP A 22 12.73 6.40 -1.08
C TRP A 22 13.94 6.77 -1.93
N ASN A 23 14.07 8.06 -2.32
CA ASN A 23 15.23 8.52 -3.10
C ASN A 23 16.55 8.29 -2.38
N ASN A 24 16.59 8.44 -1.06
CA ASN A 24 17.83 8.25 -0.29
C ASN A 24 18.03 6.79 0.11
N LEU A 25 16.97 6.01 0.31
CA LEU A 25 17.05 4.56 0.52
C LEU A 25 17.71 3.87 -0.68
N TYR A 26 17.37 4.29 -1.90
CA TYR A 26 17.95 3.78 -3.13
C TYR A 26 19.31 4.39 -3.50
N ARG A 27 19.73 5.46 -2.81
CA ARG A 27 21.00 6.14 -3.05
C ARG A 27 22.18 5.37 -2.49
N TRP A 28 22.08 4.91 -1.26
CA TRP A 28 23.18 4.29 -0.55
C TRP A 28 23.16 2.78 -0.76
N ARG A 29 24.34 2.20 -1.06
CA ARG A 29 24.46 0.77 -1.32
C ARG A 29 23.93 -0.07 -0.16
N TRP A 30 24.34 0.24 1.06
CA TRP A 30 23.95 -0.53 2.25
C TRP A 30 22.45 -0.42 2.59
N THR A 31 21.80 0.74 2.38
CA THR A 31 20.36 0.87 2.58
C THR A 31 19.59 0.14 1.50
N TYR A 32 20.08 0.16 0.28
CA TYR A 32 19.49 -0.58 -0.84
C TYR A 32 19.66 -2.10 -0.66
N GLU A 33 20.84 -2.58 -0.25
CA GLU A 33 21.06 -3.98 0.06
C GLU A 33 20.18 -4.45 1.23
N GLY A 34 20.01 -3.61 2.26
CA GLY A 34 19.05 -3.86 3.34
C GLY A 34 17.61 -3.94 2.86
N LEU A 35 17.20 -3.07 1.93
CA LEU A 35 15.87 -3.13 1.31
C LEU A 35 15.70 -4.44 0.52
N LEU A 36 16.69 -4.83 -0.27
CA LEU A 36 16.63 -6.07 -1.06
C LEU A 36 16.52 -7.33 -0.19
N SER A 37 16.97 -7.29 1.07
CA SER A 37 16.75 -8.40 1.99
C SER A 37 15.28 -8.59 2.37
N TRP A 38 14.48 -7.54 2.32
CA TRP A 38 13.03 -7.56 2.57
C TRP A 38 12.22 -7.76 1.28
N SER A 39 12.77 -7.38 0.14
CA SER A 39 12.16 -7.60 -1.16
C SER A 39 12.13 -9.08 -1.49
N ASN A 40 10.99 -9.56 -1.95
CA ASN A 40 10.84 -10.90 -2.49
C ASN A 40 10.77 -10.92 -4.02
N TYR A 41 11.11 -9.81 -4.70
CA TYR A 41 11.18 -9.80 -6.16
C TYR A 41 12.13 -10.90 -6.68
N GLY A 42 11.64 -11.73 -7.59
CA GLY A 42 12.37 -12.90 -8.09
C GLY A 42 12.34 -14.11 -7.14
N LYS A 43 11.63 -14.03 -6.01
CA LYS A 43 11.44 -15.12 -5.04
C LYS A 43 9.99 -15.60 -5.02
N GLU A 44 9.73 -16.65 -4.26
CA GLU A 44 8.39 -17.16 -4.01
C GLU A 44 7.53 -16.11 -3.28
N LEU A 45 6.25 -16.03 -3.63
CA LEU A 45 5.27 -15.19 -2.95
C LEU A 45 5.20 -15.59 -1.47
N CYS A 46 5.52 -14.64 -0.62
CA CYS A 46 5.48 -14.81 0.83
C CYS A 46 4.44 -13.86 1.43
N LEU A 47 3.45 -14.43 2.10
CA LEU A 47 2.44 -13.73 2.86
C LEU A 47 2.61 -14.13 4.33
N GLU A 48 2.92 -13.18 5.18
CA GLU A 48 3.17 -13.46 6.59
C GLU A 48 1.94 -14.10 7.25
N GLY A 49 2.15 -15.23 7.92
CA GLY A 49 1.10 -15.95 8.60
C GLY A 49 0.05 -16.64 7.69
N ILE A 50 0.22 -16.61 6.35
CA ILE A 50 -0.70 -17.21 5.38
C ILE A 50 0.09 -18.06 4.37
N ASP A 51 -0.39 -19.27 4.10
CA ASP A 51 0.12 -20.05 2.96
C ASP A 51 -0.41 -19.42 1.66
N ALA A 52 0.47 -18.84 0.84
CA ALA A 52 0.10 -18.18 -0.41
C ALA A 52 -0.69 -19.10 -1.36
N ARG A 53 -0.46 -20.43 -1.30
CA ARG A 53 -1.20 -21.42 -2.12
C ARG A 53 -2.68 -21.52 -1.74
N SER A 54 -3.03 -21.17 -0.50
CA SER A 54 -4.43 -21.21 -0.04
C SER A 54 -5.27 -20.04 -0.58
N VAL A 55 -4.62 -18.99 -1.06
CA VAL A 55 -5.28 -17.74 -1.52
C VAL A 55 -5.13 -17.50 -3.02
N LEU A 56 -4.34 -18.33 -3.72
CA LEU A 56 -4.20 -18.26 -5.16
C LEU A 56 -5.03 -19.37 -5.82
N PRO A 57 -5.57 -19.14 -7.03
CA PRO A 57 -6.26 -20.16 -7.77
C PRO A 57 -5.31 -21.29 -8.14
N SER A 58 -5.85 -22.52 -8.30
CA SER A 58 -5.08 -23.59 -8.93
C SER A 58 -4.64 -23.20 -10.35
N ALA A 59 -3.55 -23.78 -10.84
CA ALA A 59 -3.06 -23.51 -12.19
C ALA A 59 -4.15 -23.72 -13.25
N THR A 60 -5.01 -24.73 -13.09
CA THR A 60 -6.15 -25.00 -13.99
C THR A 60 -7.20 -23.89 -13.94
N ALA A 61 -7.53 -23.39 -12.73
CA ALA A 61 -8.50 -22.30 -12.56
C ALA A 61 -7.95 -20.96 -13.08
N ALA A 62 -6.66 -20.70 -12.89
CA ALA A 62 -5.99 -19.52 -13.44
C ALA A 62 -5.95 -19.58 -14.99
N ALA A 63 -5.60 -20.74 -15.57
CA ALA A 63 -5.58 -20.93 -17.03
C ALA A 63 -6.95 -20.73 -17.67
N ALA A 64 -8.04 -21.06 -16.99
CA ALA A 64 -9.39 -20.85 -17.48
C ALA A 64 -9.81 -19.37 -17.58
N ARG A 65 -9.15 -18.47 -16.84
CA ARG A 65 -9.46 -17.03 -16.81
C ARG A 65 -8.44 -16.18 -17.58
N SER A 66 -7.20 -16.19 -17.16
CA SER A 66 -6.16 -15.28 -17.68
C SER A 66 -4.81 -15.97 -17.96
N GLY A 67 -4.70 -17.25 -17.66
CA GLY A 67 -3.45 -18.02 -17.79
C GLY A 67 -2.50 -17.94 -16.60
N LYS A 68 -2.50 -16.86 -15.85
CA LYS A 68 -1.71 -16.66 -14.62
C LYS A 68 -2.60 -16.02 -13.56
N PRO A 69 -2.37 -16.30 -12.26
CA PRO A 69 -3.00 -15.54 -11.19
C PRO A 69 -2.63 -14.06 -11.29
N ILE A 70 -3.63 -13.18 -11.17
CA ILE A 70 -3.45 -11.74 -11.14
C ILE A 70 -3.36 -11.29 -9.68
N VAL A 71 -2.23 -10.69 -9.31
CA VAL A 71 -1.96 -10.17 -7.97
C VAL A 71 -1.70 -8.67 -8.06
N LEU A 72 -2.41 -7.89 -7.26
CA LEU A 72 -2.21 -6.45 -7.15
C LEU A 72 -1.52 -6.13 -5.82
N ASP A 73 -0.33 -5.54 -5.86
CA ASP A 73 0.36 -4.99 -4.70
C ASP A 73 0.07 -3.48 -4.65
N VAL A 74 -0.83 -3.07 -3.76
CA VAL A 74 -1.39 -1.72 -3.71
C VAL A 74 -0.75 -0.92 -2.57
N GLY A 75 -0.26 0.29 -2.90
CA GLY A 75 0.63 1.04 -2.02
C GLY A 75 2.01 0.39 -1.97
N ALA A 76 2.45 -0.17 -3.10
CA ALA A 76 3.68 -0.96 -3.20
C ALA A 76 4.94 -0.16 -2.84
N GLY A 77 4.88 1.16 -2.92
CA GLY A 77 6.05 2.00 -2.80
C GLY A 77 7.11 1.59 -3.82
N MET A 78 8.31 1.34 -3.32
CA MET A 78 9.41 0.75 -4.09
C MET A 78 10.00 -0.46 -3.34
N SER A 79 9.18 -1.14 -2.49
CA SER A 79 9.65 -2.23 -1.64
C SER A 79 9.75 -3.56 -2.38
N TYR A 80 8.85 -3.81 -3.34
CA TYR A 80 8.71 -5.12 -4.01
C TYR A 80 8.62 -6.27 -3.01
N ALA A 81 7.87 -6.05 -1.93
CA ALA A 81 7.78 -6.97 -0.80
C ALA A 81 7.21 -8.34 -1.17
N PRO A 82 6.13 -8.46 -1.99
CA PRO A 82 5.65 -9.76 -2.44
C PRO A 82 6.58 -10.39 -3.48
N GLY A 83 6.66 -11.72 -3.48
CA GLY A 83 7.30 -12.51 -4.54
C GLY A 83 6.44 -12.54 -5.80
N ASN A 84 7.00 -13.05 -6.90
CA ASN A 84 6.37 -13.06 -8.22
C ASN A 84 6.14 -14.45 -8.81
N PHE A 85 6.27 -15.50 -8.02
CA PHE A 85 5.87 -16.87 -8.36
C PHE A 85 5.44 -17.63 -7.09
N TYR A 86 4.81 -18.77 -7.25
CA TYR A 86 4.55 -19.73 -6.16
C TYR A 86 4.86 -21.14 -6.63
N LEU A 87 5.04 -22.06 -5.66
CA LEU A 87 5.29 -23.46 -5.95
C LEU A 87 3.99 -24.26 -5.83
N ASN A 88 3.63 -24.96 -6.88
CA ASN A 88 2.59 -25.98 -6.88
C ASN A 88 3.29 -27.37 -6.86
N GLY A 89 3.46 -27.92 -5.66
CA GLY A 89 4.39 -29.03 -5.47
C GLY A 89 5.84 -28.59 -5.74
N THR A 90 6.48 -29.18 -6.74
CA THR A 90 7.83 -28.79 -7.20
C THR A 90 7.82 -27.86 -8.43
N GLU A 91 6.65 -27.60 -9.01
CA GLU A 91 6.51 -26.82 -10.22
C GLU A 91 6.35 -25.33 -9.91
N ARG A 92 7.20 -24.50 -10.54
CA ARG A 92 7.12 -23.05 -10.42
C ARG A 92 5.99 -22.52 -11.31
N GLN A 93 5.09 -21.79 -10.67
CA GLN A 93 3.97 -21.10 -11.30
C GLN A 93 4.19 -19.59 -11.24
N GLU A 94 4.21 -18.94 -12.41
CA GLU A 94 4.37 -17.50 -12.50
C GLU A 94 3.08 -16.76 -12.12
N ILE A 95 3.24 -15.58 -11.51
CA ILE A 95 2.15 -14.66 -11.13
C ILE A 95 2.25 -13.41 -12.01
N ASP A 96 1.11 -12.90 -12.49
CA ASP A 96 1.00 -11.53 -13.04
C ASP A 96 0.86 -10.56 -11.85
N ILE A 97 2.00 -10.15 -11.28
CA ILE A 97 2.00 -9.19 -10.19
C ILE A 97 2.16 -7.76 -10.71
N ARG A 98 1.26 -6.87 -10.26
CA ARG A 98 1.24 -5.45 -10.62
C ARG A 98 1.46 -4.61 -9.38
N TYR A 99 2.55 -3.85 -9.38
CA TYR A 99 2.91 -2.92 -8.31
C TYR A 99 2.20 -1.59 -8.55
N ILE A 100 1.29 -1.22 -7.66
CA ILE A 100 0.38 -0.07 -7.82
C ILE A 100 0.65 0.93 -6.71
N ASP A 101 0.86 2.20 -7.09
CA ASP A 101 1.09 3.26 -6.11
C ASP A 101 0.70 4.64 -6.68
N PRO A 102 0.11 5.53 -5.87
CA PRO A 102 -0.20 6.88 -6.32
C PRO A 102 1.03 7.70 -6.72
N LEU A 103 2.21 7.40 -6.20
CA LEU A 103 3.46 8.10 -6.49
C LEU A 103 4.29 7.45 -7.61
N ALA A 104 3.71 6.54 -8.39
CA ALA A 104 4.37 5.75 -9.44
C ALA A 104 5.23 6.59 -10.38
N PHE A 105 4.74 7.74 -10.86
CA PHE A 105 5.50 8.62 -11.75
C PHE A 105 6.81 9.12 -11.12
N HIS A 106 6.79 9.39 -9.82
CA HIS A 106 7.97 9.82 -9.08
C HIS A 106 8.90 8.64 -8.82
N TYR A 107 8.37 7.49 -8.44
CA TYR A 107 9.14 6.28 -8.17
C TYR A 107 9.88 5.79 -9.41
N ASN A 108 9.22 5.71 -10.54
CA ASN A 108 9.83 5.31 -11.80
C ASN A 108 10.97 6.29 -12.22
N ARG A 109 10.84 7.59 -11.93
CA ARG A 109 11.94 8.55 -12.09
C ARG A 109 13.11 8.27 -11.16
N ILE A 110 12.85 7.88 -9.90
CA ILE A 110 13.91 7.50 -8.95
C ILE A 110 14.61 6.23 -9.43
N LEU A 111 13.87 5.18 -9.83
CA LEU A 111 14.42 3.95 -10.37
C LEU A 111 15.34 4.22 -11.55
N LYS A 112 14.86 4.98 -12.54
CA LYS A 112 15.64 5.37 -13.72
C LYS A 112 16.89 6.16 -13.33
N LYS A 113 16.76 7.16 -12.44
CA LYS A 113 17.89 7.98 -11.95
C LYS A 113 18.92 7.15 -11.19
N ARG A 114 18.51 6.09 -10.51
CA ARG A 114 19.38 5.19 -9.73
C ARG A 114 19.85 3.98 -10.53
N HIS A 115 19.52 3.90 -11.82
CA HIS A 115 19.88 2.78 -12.71
C HIS A 115 19.47 1.43 -12.11
N LYS A 116 18.25 1.34 -11.58
CA LYS A 116 17.71 0.10 -11.00
C LYS A 116 16.86 -0.63 -12.04
N ASN A 117 17.25 -1.87 -12.32
CA ASN A 117 16.49 -2.75 -13.21
C ASN A 117 15.45 -3.52 -12.39
N LEU A 118 14.39 -2.82 -12.00
CA LEU A 118 13.23 -3.34 -11.26
C LEU A 118 11.97 -3.03 -12.07
N PRO A 119 10.88 -3.78 -11.88
CA PRO A 119 9.61 -3.49 -12.52
C PRO A 119 9.16 -2.06 -12.30
N GLU A 120 8.51 -1.48 -13.29
CA GLU A 120 7.86 -0.19 -13.14
C GLU A 120 6.67 -0.30 -12.20
N VAL A 121 6.48 0.73 -11.39
CA VAL A 121 5.29 0.90 -10.57
C VAL A 121 4.19 1.53 -11.44
N THR A 122 3.00 0.96 -11.40
CA THR A 122 1.84 1.47 -12.13
C THR A 122 1.08 2.48 -11.27
N PHE A 123 0.60 3.55 -11.91
CA PHE A 123 -0.22 4.53 -11.20
C PHE A 123 -1.57 3.93 -10.79
N GLY A 124 -1.92 4.11 -9.53
CA GLY A 124 -3.23 3.78 -8.97
C GLY A 124 -3.35 4.25 -7.54
N VAL A 125 -4.59 4.45 -7.10
CA VAL A 125 -4.94 4.94 -5.76
C VAL A 125 -5.89 3.94 -5.13
N ALA A 126 -5.59 3.49 -3.92
CA ALA A 126 -6.38 2.46 -3.23
C ALA A 126 -7.87 2.81 -3.17
N GLU A 127 -8.20 4.06 -2.87
CA GLU A 127 -9.56 4.57 -2.74
C GLU A 127 -10.33 4.69 -4.07
N TYR A 128 -9.69 4.43 -5.19
CA TYR A 128 -10.25 4.45 -6.53
C TYR A 128 -9.69 3.31 -7.39
N LEU A 129 -9.33 2.20 -6.75
CA LEU A 129 -8.60 1.10 -7.37
C LEU A 129 -9.36 0.51 -8.57
N SER A 130 -10.65 0.31 -8.46
CA SER A 130 -11.50 -0.22 -9.55
C SER A 130 -11.52 0.68 -10.80
N SER A 131 -11.22 1.97 -10.67
CA SER A 131 -11.07 2.88 -11.82
C SER A 131 -9.65 2.92 -12.39
N CYS A 132 -8.68 2.31 -11.70
CA CYS A 132 -7.28 2.25 -12.12
C CYS A 132 -6.90 0.90 -12.75
N VAL A 133 -7.67 -0.16 -12.46
CA VAL A 133 -7.39 -1.53 -12.90
C VAL A 133 -8.61 -2.07 -13.66
N ALA A 134 -8.36 -2.64 -14.84
CA ALA A 134 -9.43 -3.16 -15.70
C ALA A 134 -9.75 -4.63 -15.46
N ASP A 135 -8.78 -5.43 -14.98
CA ASP A 135 -8.91 -6.86 -14.81
C ASP A 135 -9.33 -7.23 -13.39
N GLU A 136 -10.13 -8.28 -13.25
CA GLU A 136 -10.42 -8.86 -11.94
C GLU A 136 -9.20 -9.59 -11.38
N ALA A 137 -8.84 -9.27 -10.13
CA ALA A 137 -7.70 -9.87 -9.44
C ALA A 137 -8.09 -11.13 -8.66
N ASP A 138 -7.12 -12.01 -8.48
CA ASP A 138 -7.22 -13.17 -7.58
C ASP A 138 -6.84 -12.79 -6.14
N LEU A 139 -5.85 -11.90 -6.01
CA LEU A 139 -5.34 -11.44 -4.73
C LEU A 139 -5.00 -9.96 -4.82
N VAL A 140 -5.46 -9.19 -3.86
CA VAL A 140 -5.00 -7.82 -3.59
C VAL A 140 -4.18 -7.84 -2.31
N ILE A 141 -3.01 -7.24 -2.34
CA ILE A 141 -2.10 -7.12 -1.20
C ILE A 141 -1.98 -5.64 -0.84
N ILE A 142 -2.13 -5.29 0.44
CA ILE A 142 -1.84 -3.96 0.98
C ILE A 142 -0.97 -4.13 2.23
N GLN A 143 0.30 -3.75 2.15
CA GLN A 143 1.26 -3.90 3.24
C GLN A 143 1.80 -2.55 3.67
N ASN A 144 1.61 -2.18 4.94
CA ASN A 144 2.06 -0.91 5.53
C ASN A 144 1.76 0.32 4.64
N ALA A 145 0.57 0.37 4.07
CA ALA A 145 0.17 1.41 3.14
C ALA A 145 -1.24 1.93 3.40
N LEU A 146 -2.11 1.13 4.04
CA LEU A 146 -3.50 1.54 4.25
C LEU A 146 -3.63 2.63 5.33
N ASP A 147 -2.73 2.68 6.29
CA ASP A 147 -2.62 3.76 7.28
C ASP A 147 -2.17 5.10 6.65
N HIS A 148 -1.51 5.02 5.48
CA HIS A 148 -1.14 6.17 4.64
C HIS A 148 -2.28 6.66 3.73
N SER A 149 -3.38 5.95 3.68
CA SER A 149 -4.54 6.28 2.85
C SER A 149 -5.28 7.51 3.41
N PHE A 150 -5.96 8.28 2.56
CA PHE A 150 -6.83 9.36 3.04
C PHE A 150 -8.25 8.87 3.38
N ALA A 151 -8.62 7.65 2.93
CA ALA A 151 -9.88 6.98 3.24
C ALA A 151 -9.73 5.45 3.23
N PRO A 152 -9.09 4.84 4.26
CA PRO A 152 -8.70 3.43 4.26
C PRO A 152 -9.89 2.47 4.09
N ILE A 153 -11.05 2.77 4.65
CA ILE A 153 -12.26 1.98 4.47
C ILE A 153 -12.68 1.95 2.99
N LYS A 154 -12.60 3.08 2.31
CA LYS A 154 -12.88 3.13 0.86
C LYS A 154 -11.84 2.31 0.09
N GLY A 155 -10.57 2.34 0.51
CA GLY A 155 -9.52 1.51 -0.08
C GLY A 155 -9.82 0.01 0.03
N ILE A 156 -10.31 -0.47 1.17
CA ILE A 156 -10.76 -1.85 1.36
C ILE A 156 -11.95 -2.18 0.44
N ILE A 157 -12.95 -1.33 0.37
CA ILE A 157 -14.12 -1.52 -0.50
C ILE A 157 -13.70 -1.61 -1.97
N GLU A 158 -12.85 -0.70 -2.43
CA GLU A 158 -12.35 -0.68 -3.80
C GLU A 158 -11.47 -1.90 -4.13
N ALA A 159 -10.65 -2.35 -3.17
CA ALA A 159 -9.89 -3.60 -3.32
C ALA A 159 -10.82 -4.81 -3.49
N LEU A 160 -11.90 -4.91 -2.69
CA LEU A 160 -12.89 -5.96 -2.84
C LEU A 160 -13.67 -5.88 -4.16
N ARG A 161 -13.87 -4.67 -4.72
CA ARG A 161 -14.50 -4.47 -6.03
C ARG A 161 -13.63 -4.98 -7.17
N THR A 162 -12.31 -4.88 -7.06
CA THR A 162 -11.37 -5.39 -8.07
C THR A 162 -11.14 -6.91 -7.99
N LEU A 163 -11.54 -7.54 -6.90
CA LEU A 163 -11.47 -8.99 -6.76
C LEU A 163 -12.67 -9.67 -7.44
N HIS A 164 -12.45 -10.81 -8.09
CA HIS A 164 -13.55 -11.70 -8.41
C HIS A 164 -14.15 -12.31 -7.13
N THR A 165 -15.38 -12.80 -7.18
CA THR A 165 -15.98 -13.54 -6.06
C THR A 165 -15.17 -14.81 -5.78
N GLY A 166 -14.73 -14.96 -4.53
CA GLY A 166 -13.79 -16.01 -4.09
C GLY A 166 -12.34 -15.56 -3.99
N GLY A 167 -11.97 -14.39 -4.54
CA GLY A 167 -10.66 -13.79 -4.40
C GLY A 167 -10.40 -13.22 -3.01
N PHE A 168 -9.17 -12.84 -2.74
CA PHE A 168 -8.70 -12.46 -1.41
C PHE A 168 -8.07 -11.07 -1.38
N LEU A 169 -8.33 -10.33 -0.30
CA LEU A 169 -7.56 -9.16 0.09
C LEU A 169 -6.71 -9.53 1.31
N TYR A 170 -5.40 -9.37 1.17
CA TYR A 170 -4.42 -9.55 2.25
C TYR A 170 -3.95 -8.21 2.76
N LEU A 171 -4.08 -7.98 4.06
CA LEU A 171 -3.59 -6.80 4.77
C LEU A 171 -2.49 -7.22 5.75
N ASN A 172 -1.40 -6.45 5.80
CA ASN A 172 -0.33 -6.61 6.79
C ASN A 172 0.16 -5.24 7.23
N HIS A 173 -0.02 -4.90 8.51
CA HIS A 173 0.27 -3.57 9.03
C HIS A 173 0.94 -3.60 10.40
N HIS A 174 1.78 -2.62 10.67
CA HIS A 174 2.17 -2.32 12.04
C HIS A 174 0.95 -1.83 12.84
N PRO A 175 0.77 -2.30 14.09
CA PRO A 175 -0.34 -1.85 14.90
C PRO A 175 -0.18 -0.38 15.29
N ASN A 176 -1.27 0.39 15.19
CA ASN A 176 -1.38 1.75 15.71
C ASN A 176 -0.25 2.70 15.28
N GLU A 177 0.16 2.62 14.01
CA GLU A 177 1.33 3.36 13.51
C GLU A 177 1.11 4.88 13.51
N ALA A 178 -0.13 5.35 13.29
CA ALA A 178 -0.44 6.78 13.39
C ALA A 178 -0.16 7.36 14.79
N GLU A 179 -0.49 6.65 15.88
CA GLU A 179 -0.13 7.07 17.23
C GLU A 179 1.38 7.02 17.44
N THR A 180 2.02 5.96 16.98
CA THR A 180 3.47 5.77 17.11
C THR A 180 4.26 6.89 16.43
N GLU A 181 3.78 7.36 15.27
CA GLU A 181 4.39 8.45 14.48
C GLU A 181 3.73 9.82 14.75
N ASP A 182 2.92 9.95 15.82
CA ASP A 182 2.28 11.20 16.26
C ASP A 182 1.43 11.86 15.16
N TYR A 183 0.75 11.04 14.35
CA TYR A 183 -0.07 11.45 13.20
C TYR A 183 0.67 12.32 12.17
N LYS A 184 2.00 12.20 12.09
CA LYS A 184 2.85 12.93 11.13
C LYS A 184 2.95 12.24 9.77
N GLY A 185 3.33 12.98 8.75
CA GLY A 185 3.49 12.47 7.39
C GLY A 185 2.20 11.84 6.86
N PHE A 186 2.30 10.64 6.31
CA PHE A 186 1.17 9.87 5.81
C PHE A 186 0.43 9.06 6.87
N HIS A 187 1.01 8.81 8.04
CA HIS A 187 0.40 8.01 9.11
C HIS A 187 -0.80 8.75 9.72
N LYS A 188 -2.00 8.51 9.21
CA LYS A 188 -3.25 9.19 9.62
C LYS A 188 -4.24 8.26 10.28
N PHE A 189 -4.08 6.96 10.11
CA PHE A 189 -4.97 5.95 10.67
C PHE A 189 -4.20 4.89 11.44
N ASN A 190 -4.84 4.38 12.47
CA ASN A 190 -4.41 3.23 13.24
C ASN A 190 -5.16 2.00 12.76
N ILE A 191 -4.45 0.88 12.74
CA ILE A 191 -5.00 -0.43 12.40
C ILE A 191 -4.66 -1.35 13.57
N CYS A 192 -5.64 -2.03 14.11
CA CYS A 192 -5.42 -2.99 15.18
C CYS A 192 -6.39 -4.18 15.10
N GLU A 193 -6.03 -5.25 15.78
CA GLU A 193 -6.91 -6.38 16.06
C GLU A 193 -7.47 -6.23 17.47
N GLU A 194 -8.78 -6.38 17.62
CA GLU A 194 -9.46 -6.38 18.92
C GLU A 194 -10.53 -7.47 18.95
N HIS A 195 -10.33 -8.46 19.79
CA HIS A 195 -11.28 -9.55 20.00
C HIS A 195 -11.66 -10.30 18.69
N GLY A 196 -10.69 -10.53 17.83
CA GLY A 196 -10.89 -11.18 16.51
C GLY A 196 -11.48 -10.25 15.46
N LYS A 197 -11.50 -8.94 15.67
CA LYS A 197 -12.01 -7.94 14.74
C LYS A 197 -10.92 -7.02 14.24
N LEU A 198 -10.98 -6.68 12.95
CA LEU A 198 -10.13 -5.66 12.35
C LEU A 198 -10.73 -4.28 12.61
N ILE A 199 -9.99 -3.46 13.32
CA ILE A 199 -10.42 -2.10 13.67
C ILE A 199 -9.52 -1.10 12.96
N ILE A 200 -10.14 -0.12 12.30
CA ILE A 200 -9.46 1.04 11.71
C ILE A 200 -9.99 2.30 12.40
N TRP A 201 -9.07 3.10 12.93
CA TRP A 201 -9.46 4.27 13.70
C TRP A 201 -8.45 5.42 13.62
N ASN A 202 -8.91 6.61 13.96
CA ASN A 202 -8.11 7.80 14.19
C ASN A 202 -8.75 8.67 15.28
N LYS A 203 -8.28 9.90 15.48
CA LYS A 203 -8.83 10.83 16.50
C LYS A 203 -10.31 11.21 16.26
N GLU A 204 -10.83 11.01 15.04
CA GLU A 204 -12.16 11.46 14.63
C GLU A 204 -13.15 10.31 14.41
N SER A 205 -12.67 9.12 14.13
CA SER A 205 -13.49 7.99 13.72
C SER A 205 -12.91 6.65 14.16
N ARG A 206 -13.81 5.69 14.36
CA ARG A 206 -13.48 4.29 14.63
C ARG A 206 -14.45 3.41 13.85
N ARG A 207 -13.94 2.39 13.18
CA ARG A 207 -14.72 1.47 12.35
C ARG A 207 -14.34 0.02 12.65
N ASP A 208 -15.35 -0.80 12.88
CA ASP A 208 -15.28 -2.27 12.86
C ASP A 208 -15.44 -2.71 11.40
N VAL A 209 -14.36 -3.24 10.82
CA VAL A 209 -14.35 -3.66 9.41
C VAL A 209 -15.15 -4.96 9.24
N ASN A 210 -15.18 -5.84 10.24
CA ASN A 210 -15.93 -7.08 10.19
C ASN A 210 -17.45 -6.80 10.08
N GLU A 211 -17.95 -5.83 10.84
CA GLU A 211 -19.33 -5.39 10.77
C GLU A 211 -19.67 -4.78 9.41
N LEU A 212 -18.78 -3.93 8.89
CA LEU A 212 -18.98 -3.27 7.59
C LEU A 212 -19.06 -4.25 6.43
N LEU A 213 -18.22 -5.30 6.43
CA LEU A 213 -18.11 -6.26 5.33
C LEU A 213 -19.07 -7.45 5.46
N ASN A 214 -19.87 -7.49 6.54
CA ASN A 214 -20.82 -8.57 6.78
C ASN A 214 -21.80 -8.73 5.60
N GLY A 215 -21.95 -9.98 5.15
CA GLY A 215 -22.86 -10.34 4.04
C GLY A 215 -22.19 -10.42 2.67
N PHE A 216 -20.98 -9.84 2.46
CA PHE A 216 -20.29 -9.93 1.17
C PHE A 216 -18.79 -10.28 1.27
N ALA A 217 -18.22 -10.31 2.47
CA ALA A 217 -16.90 -10.85 2.71
C ALA A 217 -16.77 -11.50 4.09
N THR A 218 -15.79 -12.38 4.26
CA THR A 218 -15.37 -12.94 5.54
C THR A 218 -13.98 -12.47 5.88
N ILE A 219 -13.70 -12.24 7.16
CA ILE A 219 -12.40 -11.74 7.64
C ILE A 219 -11.83 -12.74 8.65
N ASP A 220 -10.59 -13.14 8.45
CA ASP A 220 -9.73 -13.75 9.44
C ASP A 220 -8.63 -12.74 9.79
N VAL A 221 -8.56 -12.32 11.05
CA VAL A 221 -7.57 -11.32 11.53
C VAL A 221 -6.85 -11.83 12.75
N LYS A 222 -5.52 -11.59 12.79
CA LYS A 222 -4.67 -12.01 13.89
C LYS A 222 -3.46 -11.08 14.04
N THR A 223 -2.93 -11.02 15.24
CA THR A 223 -1.59 -10.49 15.50
C THR A 223 -0.59 -11.63 15.33
N VAL A 224 0.42 -11.45 14.48
CA VAL A 224 1.47 -12.44 14.21
C VAL A 224 2.68 -12.22 15.13
N GLU A 225 3.65 -13.17 15.13
CA GLU A 225 4.77 -13.19 16.09
C GLU A 225 5.61 -11.91 16.13
N ASN A 226 5.79 -11.23 14.99
CA ASN A 226 6.52 -9.97 14.93
C ASN A 226 5.69 -8.75 15.39
N GLY A 227 4.45 -8.97 15.83
CA GLY A 227 3.53 -7.94 16.31
C GLY A 227 2.72 -7.25 15.21
N HIS A 228 2.85 -7.65 13.94
CA HIS A 228 2.02 -7.11 12.87
C HIS A 228 0.58 -7.62 12.95
N ILE A 229 -0.34 -6.80 12.48
CA ILE A 229 -1.73 -7.17 12.25
C ILE A 229 -1.84 -7.73 10.84
N VAL A 230 -2.21 -9.00 10.73
CA VAL A 230 -2.50 -9.66 9.45
C VAL A 230 -3.99 -9.90 9.37
N ALA A 231 -4.62 -9.45 8.30
CA ALA A 231 -6.01 -9.77 7.99
C ALA A 231 -6.12 -10.37 6.58
N LEU A 232 -6.82 -11.49 6.49
CA LEU A 232 -7.20 -12.14 5.25
C LEU A 232 -8.71 -12.00 5.05
N ILE A 233 -9.08 -11.28 4.00
CA ILE A 233 -10.48 -10.97 3.68
C ILE A 233 -10.86 -11.69 2.39
N LYS A 234 -11.80 -12.61 2.45
CA LYS A 234 -12.31 -13.35 1.28
C LYS A 234 -13.59 -12.69 0.79
N LYS A 235 -13.62 -12.27 -0.47
CA LYS A 235 -14.87 -11.83 -1.13
C LYS A 235 -15.81 -13.03 -1.33
N THR A 236 -17.01 -12.97 -0.78
CA THR A 236 -18.01 -14.05 -0.87
C THR A 236 -19.20 -13.70 -1.74
N ALA A 237 -19.44 -12.40 -1.95
CA ALA A 237 -20.48 -11.88 -2.83
C ALA A 237 -20.07 -10.50 -3.39
N GLU A 238 -20.87 -9.97 -4.30
CA GLU A 238 -20.63 -8.64 -4.85
C GLU A 238 -20.77 -7.55 -3.77
N VAL A 239 -19.90 -6.54 -3.85
CA VAL A 239 -19.93 -5.40 -2.95
C VAL A 239 -21.23 -4.61 -3.16
N PRO A 240 -22.01 -4.34 -2.10
CA PRO A 240 -23.25 -3.58 -2.23
C PRO A 240 -23.04 -2.19 -2.83
N ALA A 241 -23.87 -1.81 -3.81
CA ALA A 241 -23.78 -0.51 -4.49
C ALA A 241 -23.93 0.70 -3.54
N SER A 242 -24.52 0.50 -2.36
CA SER A 242 -24.62 1.54 -1.32
C SER A 242 -23.28 1.93 -0.69
N LEU A 243 -22.24 1.11 -0.86
CA LEU A 243 -20.90 1.33 -0.24
C LEU A 243 -19.92 2.05 -1.16
N TYR A 244 -20.27 2.28 -2.42
CA TYR A 244 -19.39 2.96 -3.38
C TYR A 244 -20.20 3.85 -4.34
N ASP A 245 -19.52 4.70 -5.08
CA ASP A 245 -20.10 5.54 -6.11
C ASP A 245 -19.51 5.13 -7.47
N ASP A 246 -20.32 4.55 -8.33
CA ASP A 246 -19.90 4.10 -9.67
C ASP A 246 -19.46 5.25 -10.60
N LYS A 247 -19.89 6.47 -10.31
CA LYS A 247 -19.48 7.68 -11.06
C LYS A 247 -18.17 8.26 -10.56
N ALA A 248 -17.78 7.90 -9.32
CA ALA A 248 -16.54 8.39 -8.75
C ALA A 248 -15.33 7.71 -9.40
N SER A 249 -14.51 8.47 -10.08
CA SER A 249 -13.26 8.00 -10.69
C SER A 249 -12.07 8.83 -10.22
N ILE A 250 -10.88 8.24 -10.27
CA ILE A 250 -9.65 8.99 -9.99
C ILE A 250 -9.50 10.19 -10.94
N ARG A 251 -9.96 10.07 -12.19
CA ARG A 251 -9.91 11.15 -13.16
C ARG A 251 -10.78 12.33 -12.73
N GLU A 252 -12.03 12.09 -12.31
CA GLU A 252 -12.95 13.12 -11.82
C GLU A 252 -12.41 13.78 -10.55
N LEU A 253 -11.85 12.98 -9.64
CA LEU A 253 -11.20 13.49 -8.46
C LEU A 253 -10.04 14.43 -8.81
N CYS A 254 -9.17 14.03 -9.74
CA CYS A 254 -8.06 14.87 -10.19
C CYS A 254 -8.54 16.14 -10.90
N HIS A 255 -9.62 16.09 -11.67
CA HIS A 255 -10.21 17.28 -12.29
C HIS A 255 -10.79 18.26 -11.27
N SER A 256 -11.44 17.76 -10.22
CA SER A 256 -11.99 18.60 -9.14
C SER A 256 -10.91 19.11 -8.17
N ASN A 257 -9.74 18.47 -8.12
CA ASN A 257 -8.63 18.87 -7.27
C ASN A 257 -7.34 19.07 -8.08
N HIS A 258 -7.10 20.32 -8.50
CA HIS A 258 -5.91 20.67 -9.28
C HIS A 258 -4.59 20.32 -8.59
N LEU A 259 -4.55 20.44 -7.25
CA LEU A 259 -3.36 20.10 -6.48
C LEU A 259 -3.05 18.61 -6.59
N LEU A 260 -4.06 17.74 -6.42
CA LEU A 260 -3.93 16.30 -6.62
C LEU A 260 -3.50 15.96 -8.05
N PHE A 261 -4.10 16.63 -9.05
CA PHE A 261 -3.71 16.44 -10.44
C PHE A 261 -2.22 16.67 -10.66
N TYR A 262 -1.67 17.79 -10.19
CA TYR A 262 -0.24 18.09 -10.35
C TYR A 262 0.66 17.16 -9.55
N GLN A 263 0.35 16.91 -8.27
CA GLN A 263 1.25 16.20 -7.36
C GLN A 263 1.27 14.69 -7.62
N VAL A 264 0.18 14.12 -8.02
CA VAL A 264 -0.03 12.67 -8.11
C VAL A 264 -0.16 12.24 -9.58
N TYR A 265 -1.24 12.65 -10.23
CA TYR A 265 -1.57 12.17 -11.58
C TYR A 265 -0.57 12.63 -12.64
N SER A 266 -0.15 13.90 -12.65
CA SER A 266 0.83 14.41 -13.61
C SER A 266 2.28 14.16 -13.20
N GLY A 267 2.52 13.76 -11.95
CA GLY A 267 3.86 13.55 -11.42
C GLY A 267 4.71 14.83 -11.28
N HIS A 268 4.07 15.98 -11.11
CA HIS A 268 4.74 17.28 -10.95
C HIS A 268 4.45 17.85 -9.57
N LEU A 269 5.49 18.19 -8.82
CA LEU A 269 5.35 18.87 -7.54
C LEU A 269 5.15 20.38 -7.74
N SER A 270 4.25 21.00 -6.96
CA SER A 270 4.17 22.45 -6.83
C SER A 270 5.45 23.04 -6.24
N MET A 271 5.67 24.35 -6.35
CA MET A 271 6.90 25.00 -5.82
C MET A 271 7.03 24.77 -4.31
N LYS A 272 5.94 24.90 -3.53
CA LYS A 272 5.91 24.61 -2.09
C LYS A 272 6.43 23.20 -1.80
N LEU A 273 5.92 22.19 -2.49
CA LEU A 273 6.29 20.80 -2.26
C LEU A 273 7.70 20.48 -2.80
N LYS A 274 8.17 21.18 -3.85
CA LYS A 274 9.58 21.08 -4.29
C LYS A 274 10.55 21.57 -3.22
N CYS A 275 10.26 22.71 -2.58
CA CYS A 275 11.06 23.22 -1.47
C CYS A 275 11.04 22.24 -0.28
N SER A 276 9.87 21.74 0.11
CA SER A 276 9.74 20.73 1.15
C SER A 276 10.50 19.44 0.80
N TYR A 277 10.41 18.98 -0.43
CA TYR A 277 11.16 17.82 -0.90
C TYR A 277 12.68 18.04 -0.82
N ALA A 278 13.17 19.21 -1.23
CA ALA A 278 14.60 19.53 -1.14
C ALA A 278 15.08 19.49 0.32
N PHE A 279 14.29 20.06 1.25
CA PHE A 279 14.58 20.05 2.68
C PHE A 279 14.59 18.62 3.25
N TYR A 280 13.53 17.84 3.04
CA TYR A 280 13.48 16.46 3.50
C TYR A 280 14.53 15.57 2.83
N ASN A 281 14.82 15.79 1.55
CA ASN A 281 15.86 15.05 0.86
C ASN A 281 17.27 15.33 1.45
N PHE A 282 17.53 16.55 1.90
CA PHE A 282 18.75 16.89 2.62
C PHE A 282 18.81 16.16 3.98
N ILE A 283 17.75 16.22 4.77
CA ILE A 283 17.67 15.51 6.06
C ILE A 283 17.86 13.99 5.85
N GLN A 284 17.08 13.39 4.95
CA GLN A 284 17.12 11.96 4.68
C GLN A 284 18.48 11.50 4.13
N PHE A 285 19.19 12.37 3.42
CA PHE A 285 20.55 12.08 2.98
C PHE A 285 21.47 11.75 4.16
N PHE A 286 21.43 12.52 5.22
CA PHE A 286 22.23 12.26 6.42
C PHE A 286 21.67 11.11 7.26
N VAL A 287 20.36 11.08 7.47
CA VAL A 287 19.70 10.03 8.26
C VAL A 287 19.98 8.65 7.66
N GLN A 288 19.84 8.50 6.34
CA GLN A 288 20.09 7.21 5.68
C GLN A 288 21.59 6.85 5.61
N ALA A 289 22.48 7.82 5.71
CA ALA A 289 23.91 7.59 5.82
C ALA A 289 24.35 7.05 7.19
N LEU A 290 23.52 7.22 8.24
CA LEU A 290 23.84 6.76 9.59
C LEU A 290 23.70 5.25 9.75
N PRO A 291 24.55 4.60 10.55
CA PRO A 291 24.34 3.23 10.99
C PRO A 291 23.00 3.04 11.71
N HIS A 292 22.39 1.86 11.57
CA HIS A 292 21.06 1.58 12.11
C HIS A 292 20.91 1.93 13.61
N ASN A 293 21.88 1.56 14.44
CA ASN A 293 21.89 1.86 15.88
C ASN A 293 21.84 3.35 16.20
N LEU A 294 22.48 4.19 15.37
CA LEU A 294 22.46 5.65 15.53
C LEU A 294 21.11 6.24 15.07
N LYS A 295 20.49 5.67 14.04
CA LYS A 295 19.14 6.08 13.60
C LYS A 295 18.13 5.90 14.73
N ILE A 296 18.14 4.75 15.42
CA ILE A 296 17.25 4.46 16.55
C ILE A 296 17.47 5.46 17.69
N LYS A 297 18.72 5.73 18.04
CA LYS A 297 19.06 6.71 19.10
C LYS A 297 18.59 8.12 18.73
N LEU A 298 18.80 8.54 17.49
CA LEU A 298 18.38 9.84 17.00
C LEU A 298 16.84 9.99 17.01
N LYS A 299 16.09 8.97 16.54
CA LYS A 299 14.62 8.95 16.61
C LYS A 299 14.12 9.08 18.05
N LYS A 300 14.77 8.39 19.01
CA LYS A 300 14.41 8.50 20.43
C LYS A 300 14.66 9.90 21.01
N LEU A 301 15.79 10.53 20.67
CA LEU A 301 16.11 11.88 21.10
C LEU A 301 15.13 12.93 20.53
N ILE A 302 14.78 12.81 19.25
CA ILE A 302 13.80 13.71 18.60
C ILE A 302 12.38 13.55 19.19
N LYS A 303 12.01 12.35 19.65
CA LYS A 303 10.70 12.10 20.30
C LYS A 303 10.65 12.63 21.74
N GLN A 304 11.79 12.87 22.38
CA GLN A 304 11.89 13.39 23.76
C GLN A 304 12.05 14.92 23.84
N ALA A 305 12.31 15.57 22.71
CA ALA A 305 12.42 17.02 22.57
C ALA A 305 11.11 17.63 22.04
#